data_f7d405044420d620eb528e10c755a5a8
#
_entry.id   f7d405044420d620eb528e10c755a5a8
#
_cell.length_a   1.000
_cell.length_b   1.000
_cell.length_c   1.000
_cell.angle_alpha   90.00
_cell.angle_beta   90.00
_cell.angle_gamma   90.00
#
_symmetry.space_group_name_H-M   'P 1'
#
loop_
_entity.id
_entity.type
_entity.pdbx_description
1 polymer ?
#
loop_
_entity_poly.entity_id
_entity_poly.type
_entity_poly.pdbx_seq_one_letter_code
_entity_poly.pdbx_strand_id
1 'polypeptide(L)'
;MSEEICAKLLTVPDAAFNIILGKEVYYLDKIYNLQTFMPVENKKIVFLHFIGSLKPWFLNVNRLGSDKWKEFYQKSPWCNIQLTDKQNLEFHDYRMISKYLWRNEEYQDSIIWYLKYLKKKLGC
;
A
#
# COMPACT_ATOMS: atom_id res chain seq x y z
N MET A 1 -33.46 -1.25 -10.09
CA MET A 1 -32.04 -1.52 -10.33
C MET A 1 -31.98 -2.62 -11.35
N SER A 2 -31.35 -2.41 -12.52
CA SER A 2 -31.37 -3.40 -13.60
C SER A 2 -30.54 -4.63 -13.23
N GLU A 3 -30.91 -5.81 -13.73
CA GLU A 3 -30.18 -7.08 -13.48
C GLU A 3 -28.70 -6.98 -13.87
N GLU A 4 -28.39 -6.18 -14.88
CA GLU A 4 -27.03 -5.94 -15.36
C GLU A 4 -26.16 -5.16 -14.36
N ILE A 5 -26.73 -4.25 -13.58
CA ILE A 5 -26.06 -3.54 -12.50
C ILE A 5 -25.81 -4.50 -11.32
N CYS A 6 -26.77 -5.35 -10.99
CA CYS A 6 -26.62 -6.39 -9.97
C CYS A 6 -25.52 -7.39 -10.33
N ALA A 7 -25.45 -7.87 -11.56
CA ALA A 7 -24.42 -8.81 -12.01
C ALA A 7 -23.01 -8.19 -11.96
N LYS A 8 -22.84 -6.92 -12.34
CA LYS A 8 -21.56 -6.20 -12.22
C LYS A 8 -21.12 -5.97 -10.77
N LEU A 9 -22.05 -5.73 -9.86
CA LEU A 9 -21.77 -5.48 -8.46
C LEU A 9 -21.39 -6.76 -7.72
N LEU A 10 -21.90 -7.92 -8.14
CA LEU A 10 -21.54 -9.24 -7.56
C LEU A 10 -20.11 -9.68 -7.89
N THR A 11 -19.47 -9.07 -8.90
CA THR A 11 -18.05 -9.35 -9.22
C THR A 11 -17.05 -8.62 -8.29
N VAL A 12 -17.53 -7.68 -7.47
CA VAL A 12 -16.72 -6.94 -6.51
C VAL A 12 -17.28 -7.19 -5.11
N PRO A 13 -16.71 -8.13 -4.33
CA PRO A 13 -17.21 -8.50 -3.01
C PRO A 13 -17.47 -7.30 -2.09
N ASP A 14 -16.57 -6.32 -2.08
CA ASP A 14 -16.68 -5.11 -1.25
C ASP A 14 -17.92 -4.27 -1.61
N ALA A 15 -18.25 -4.17 -2.90
CA ALA A 15 -19.43 -3.44 -3.34
C ALA A 15 -20.74 -4.17 -2.95
N ALA A 16 -20.76 -5.50 -3.01
CA ALA A 16 -21.89 -6.30 -2.58
C ALA A 16 -22.16 -6.13 -1.07
N PHE A 17 -21.14 -6.16 -0.24
CA PHE A 17 -21.27 -5.89 1.20
C PHE A 17 -21.83 -4.50 1.48
N ASN A 18 -21.32 -3.48 0.83
CA ASN A 18 -21.79 -2.10 1.01
C ASN A 18 -23.27 -1.92 0.63
N ILE A 19 -23.76 -2.66 -0.35
CA ILE A 19 -25.16 -2.61 -0.76
C ILE A 19 -26.05 -3.36 0.22
N ILE A 20 -25.64 -4.55 0.66
CA ILE A 20 -26.43 -5.41 1.56
C ILE A 20 -26.53 -4.79 2.95
N LEU A 21 -25.39 -4.33 3.50
CA LEU A 21 -25.34 -3.77 4.85
C LEU A 21 -25.87 -2.33 4.93
N GLY A 22 -25.85 -1.60 3.83
CA GLY A 22 -26.42 -0.26 3.73
C GLY A 22 -25.95 0.67 4.86
N LYS A 23 -26.91 1.14 5.69
CA LYS A 23 -26.64 2.07 6.80
C LYS A 23 -26.18 1.40 8.10
N GLU A 24 -26.15 0.08 8.15
CA GLU A 24 -25.74 -0.69 9.34
C GLU A 24 -24.21 -0.84 9.48
N VAL A 25 -23.44 -0.10 8.66
CA VAL A 25 -21.97 -0.13 8.69
C VAL A 25 -21.44 0.84 9.75
N TYR A 26 -20.67 0.33 10.70
CA TYR A 26 -19.92 1.16 11.63
C TYR A 26 -18.54 1.46 11.07
N TYR A 27 -18.25 2.76 10.90
CA TYR A 27 -16.95 3.21 10.41
C TYR A 27 -15.97 3.34 11.57
N LEU A 28 -14.94 2.50 11.55
CA LEU A 28 -13.83 2.56 12.51
C LEU A 28 -12.93 3.78 12.23
N ASP A 29 -12.26 4.29 13.28
CA ASP A 29 -11.24 5.32 13.14
C ASP A 29 -10.10 4.83 12.21
N LYS A 30 -9.45 5.76 11.52
CA LYS A 30 -8.34 5.48 10.59
C LYS A 30 -7.18 4.73 11.23
N ILE A 31 -7.01 4.81 12.56
CA ILE A 31 -5.97 4.05 13.29
C ILE A 31 -6.13 2.54 13.17
N TYR A 32 -7.34 2.05 12.87
CA TYR A 32 -7.64 0.63 12.66
C TYR A 32 -7.42 0.16 11.22
N ASN A 33 -7.04 1.05 10.31
CA ASN A 33 -6.68 0.70 8.93
C ASN A 33 -5.75 1.75 8.36
N LEU A 34 -4.66 2.06 9.05
CA LEU A 34 -3.70 3.04 8.55
C LEU A 34 -2.95 2.46 7.36
N GLN A 35 -3.16 3.06 6.21
CA GLN A 35 -2.44 2.72 4.99
C GLN A 35 -1.04 3.32 5.03
N THR A 36 -0.04 2.55 4.62
CA THR A 36 1.38 2.91 4.71
C THR A 36 1.80 4.16 3.93
N PHE A 37 0.91 4.75 3.14
CA PHE A 37 1.13 6.02 2.42
C PHE A 37 0.43 7.22 3.05
N MET A 38 -0.35 7.01 4.11
CA MET A 38 -0.98 8.11 4.81
C MET A 38 0.02 8.80 5.75
N PRO A 39 -0.08 10.13 5.92
CA PRO A 39 0.70 10.82 6.95
C PRO A 39 0.32 10.26 8.31
N VAL A 40 1.33 9.98 9.12
CA VAL A 40 1.14 9.57 10.51
C VAL A 40 0.99 10.84 11.33
N GLU A 41 -0.24 11.15 11.71
CA GLU A 41 -0.47 12.02 12.85
C GLU A 41 -0.07 11.23 14.11
N ASN A 42 0.38 11.89 15.20
CA ASN A 42 0.88 11.30 16.46
C ASN A 42 -0.14 10.41 17.20
N LYS A 43 -0.89 9.59 16.49
CA LYS A 43 -1.90 8.68 17.00
C LYS A 43 -1.34 7.27 17.13
N LYS A 44 -1.79 6.56 18.16
CA LYS A 44 -1.49 5.14 18.32
C LYS A 44 -2.08 4.35 17.15
N ILE A 45 -1.23 3.80 16.29
CA ILE A 45 -1.64 2.93 15.18
C ILE A 45 -2.04 1.56 15.78
N VAL A 46 -3.23 1.07 15.45
CA VAL A 46 -3.70 -0.25 15.86
C VAL A 46 -3.41 -1.27 14.76
N PHE A 47 -3.80 -0.99 13.52
CA PHE A 47 -3.48 -1.82 12.36
C PHE A 47 -2.81 -1.00 11.27
N LEU A 48 -1.68 -1.50 10.77
CA LEU A 48 -0.97 -0.96 9.63
C LEU A 48 -1.22 -1.82 8.41
N HIS A 49 -1.81 -1.23 7.38
CA HIS A 49 -2.21 -1.93 6.17
C HIS A 49 -1.24 -1.66 5.03
N PHE A 50 -0.49 -2.67 4.61
CA PHE A 50 0.42 -2.62 3.45
C PHE A 50 -0.37 -2.80 2.15
N ILE A 51 -0.98 -1.71 1.67
CA ILE A 51 -1.73 -1.72 0.40
C ILE A 51 -0.81 -1.64 -0.82
N GLY A 52 -1.32 -2.07 -1.96
CA GLY A 52 -0.65 -1.99 -3.26
C GLY A 52 0.44 -3.06 -3.46
N SER A 53 1.20 -2.89 -4.51
CA SER A 53 2.19 -3.84 -5.00
C SER A 53 3.51 -3.81 -4.24
N LEU A 54 3.84 -2.67 -3.62
CA LEU A 54 5.06 -2.49 -2.82
C LEU A 54 4.84 -3.09 -1.43
N LYS A 55 5.29 -4.29 -1.19
CA LYS A 55 5.10 -5.01 0.07
C LYS A 55 6.37 -4.93 0.95
N PRO A 56 6.23 -5.05 2.29
CA PRO A 56 7.36 -4.90 3.23
C PRO A 56 8.40 -6.01 3.12
N TRP A 57 8.07 -7.13 2.49
CA TRP A 57 9.01 -8.25 2.28
C TRP A 57 9.95 -8.05 1.09
N PHE A 58 9.80 -7.00 0.28
CA PHE A 58 10.79 -6.66 -0.73
C PHE A 58 11.92 -5.83 -0.11
N LEU A 59 13.19 -6.19 -0.40
CA LEU A 59 14.37 -5.53 0.18
C LEU A 59 14.52 -4.08 -0.28
N ASN A 60 14.19 -3.83 -1.55
CA ASN A 60 14.27 -2.50 -2.17
C ASN A 60 13.06 -1.60 -1.86
N VAL A 61 12.18 -2.03 -0.95
CA VAL A 61 10.99 -1.27 -0.55
C VAL A 61 11.11 -0.88 0.91
N ASN A 62 11.34 0.41 1.16
CA ASN A 62 11.26 0.96 2.51
C ASN A 62 9.99 1.80 2.64
N ARG A 63 9.15 1.47 3.63
CA ARG A 63 7.85 2.09 3.88
C ARG A 63 7.59 2.15 5.37
N LEU A 64 6.63 2.98 5.77
CA LEU A 64 6.16 3.01 7.15
C LEU A 64 5.85 1.59 7.65
N GLY A 65 6.50 1.19 8.73
CA GLY A 65 6.32 -0.11 9.35
C GLY A 65 7.07 -1.29 8.69
N SER A 66 7.85 -1.06 7.61
CA SER A 66 8.68 -2.11 7.02
C SER A 66 9.68 -2.71 8.02
N ASP A 67 10.26 -1.87 8.87
CA ASP A 67 11.22 -2.34 9.89
C ASP A 67 10.55 -3.23 10.93
N LYS A 68 9.35 -2.84 11.37
CA LYS A 68 8.54 -3.67 12.27
C LYS A 68 8.16 -5.00 11.62
N TRP A 69 7.77 -4.98 10.36
CA TRP A 69 7.47 -6.20 9.64
C TRP A 69 8.71 -7.11 9.56
N LYS A 70 9.89 -6.56 9.26
CA LYS A 70 11.15 -7.29 9.21
C LYS A 70 11.52 -7.89 10.59
N GLU A 71 11.28 -7.15 11.67
CA GLU A 71 11.47 -7.65 13.04
C GLU A 71 10.59 -8.87 13.33
N PHE A 72 9.31 -8.83 12.97
CA PHE A 72 8.41 -9.97 13.10
C PHE A 72 8.82 -11.13 12.19
N TYR A 73 9.25 -10.84 10.96
CA TYR A 73 9.75 -11.84 10.04
C TYR A 73 10.94 -12.61 10.62
N GLN A 74 11.92 -11.92 11.21
CA GLN A 74 13.09 -12.54 11.84
C GLN A 74 12.73 -13.48 13.01
N LYS A 75 11.62 -13.22 13.68
CA LYS A 75 11.10 -14.06 14.78
C LYS A 75 10.15 -15.16 14.30
N SER A 76 9.83 -15.20 13.03
CA SER A 76 8.88 -16.17 12.45
C SER A 76 9.57 -17.46 12.04
N PRO A 77 8.82 -18.57 11.87
CA PRO A 77 9.35 -19.82 11.33
C PRO A 77 9.91 -19.69 9.90
N TRP A 78 9.59 -18.60 9.20
CA TRP A 78 10.01 -18.35 7.81
C TRP A 78 11.26 -17.47 7.70
N CYS A 79 11.94 -17.15 8.80
CA CYS A 79 13.11 -16.25 8.81
C CYS A 79 14.27 -16.73 7.92
N ASN A 80 14.31 -18.01 7.56
CA ASN A 80 15.33 -18.59 6.67
C ASN A 80 15.01 -18.40 5.17
N ILE A 81 13.82 -17.91 4.81
CA ILE A 81 13.48 -17.65 3.43
C ILE A 81 14.17 -16.35 3.00
N GLN A 82 15.01 -16.40 1.98
CA GLN A 82 15.71 -15.21 1.49
C GLN A 82 14.70 -14.21 0.91
N LEU A 83 14.70 -13.00 1.47
CA LEU A 83 13.94 -11.89 0.91
C LEU A 83 14.62 -11.40 -0.38
N THR A 84 13.82 -10.99 -1.36
CA THR A 84 14.30 -10.53 -2.65
C THR A 84 13.82 -9.10 -2.94
N ASP A 85 14.46 -8.45 -3.90
CA ASP A 85 13.96 -7.20 -4.45
C ASP A 85 12.72 -7.42 -5.30
N LYS A 86 11.81 -6.44 -5.30
CA LYS A 86 10.74 -6.42 -6.29
C LYS A 86 11.33 -6.17 -7.68
N GLN A 87 11.31 -7.19 -8.55
CA GLN A 87 11.97 -7.16 -9.85
C GLN A 87 11.25 -6.25 -10.86
N ASN A 88 9.93 -6.36 -10.95
CA ASN A 88 9.15 -5.65 -11.95
C ASN A 88 8.36 -4.51 -11.32
N LEU A 89 8.98 -3.33 -11.25
CA LEU A 89 8.29 -2.13 -10.82
C LEU A 89 7.38 -1.61 -11.93
N GLU A 90 6.11 -1.43 -11.61
CA GLU A 90 5.16 -0.75 -12.47
C GLU A 90 5.32 0.78 -12.35
N PHE A 91 4.81 1.54 -13.34
CA PHE A 91 4.94 2.99 -13.31
C PHE A 91 4.32 3.63 -12.04
N HIS A 92 3.26 3.04 -11.51
CA HIS A 92 2.67 3.47 -10.23
C HIS A 92 3.61 3.30 -9.05
N ASP A 93 4.44 2.24 -9.03
CA ASP A 93 5.38 1.99 -7.95
C ASP A 93 6.41 3.12 -7.82
N TYR A 94 6.94 3.60 -8.97
CA TYR A 94 7.89 4.72 -8.98
C TYR A 94 7.30 5.97 -8.35
N ARG A 95 6.04 6.29 -8.69
CA ARG A 95 5.34 7.42 -8.11
C ARG A 95 5.12 7.27 -6.60
N MET A 96 4.81 6.05 -6.15
CA MET A 96 4.57 5.77 -4.73
C MET A 96 5.85 5.86 -3.91
N ILE A 97 6.97 5.35 -4.42
CA ILE A 97 8.29 5.48 -3.81
C ILE A 97 8.68 6.96 -3.72
N SER A 98 8.54 7.73 -4.81
CA SER A 98 8.81 9.17 -4.80
C SER A 98 8.02 9.89 -3.71
N LYS A 99 6.71 9.66 -3.62
CA LYS A 99 5.87 10.28 -2.59
C LYS A 99 6.29 9.90 -1.16
N TYR A 100 6.72 8.67 -0.95
CA TYR A 100 7.20 8.23 0.35
C TYR A 100 8.48 8.95 0.74
N LEU A 101 9.46 8.99 -0.17
CA LEU A 101 10.73 9.69 0.04
C LEU A 101 10.53 11.19 0.28
N TRP A 102 9.63 11.84 -0.47
CA TRP A 102 9.28 13.23 -0.25
C TRP A 102 8.76 13.51 1.17
N ARG A 103 7.93 12.63 1.70
CA ARG A 103 7.38 12.75 3.05
C ARG A 103 8.42 12.50 4.15
N ASN A 104 9.46 11.74 3.84
CA ASN A 104 10.59 11.49 4.73
C ASN A 104 11.72 12.52 4.56
N GLU A 105 11.46 13.62 3.83
CA GLU A 105 12.42 14.71 3.58
C GLU A 105 13.64 14.29 2.72
N GLU A 106 13.58 13.13 2.10
CA GLU A 106 14.56 12.60 1.14
C GLU A 106 14.29 13.16 -0.27
N TYR A 107 14.38 14.49 -0.41
CA TYR A 107 13.91 15.20 -1.61
C TYR A 107 14.68 14.85 -2.88
N GLN A 108 16.00 14.67 -2.79
CA GLN A 108 16.84 14.34 -3.95
C GLN A 108 16.41 13.00 -4.57
N ASP A 109 16.33 11.97 -3.75
CA ASP A 109 15.91 10.64 -4.20
C ASP A 109 14.46 10.63 -4.67
N SER A 110 13.59 11.38 -3.99
CA SER A 110 12.22 11.57 -4.41
C SER A 110 12.11 12.11 -5.84
N ILE A 111 12.89 13.13 -6.18
CA ILE A 111 12.92 13.71 -7.53
C ILE A 111 13.40 12.67 -8.55
N ILE A 112 14.46 11.93 -8.24
CA ILE A 112 14.99 10.89 -9.13
C ILE A 112 13.90 9.83 -9.43
N TRP A 113 13.18 9.37 -8.40
CA TRP A 113 12.11 8.41 -8.55
C TRP A 113 10.90 8.97 -9.31
N TYR A 114 10.61 10.27 -9.15
CA TYR A 114 9.57 10.93 -9.91
C TYR A 114 9.91 11.06 -11.41
N LEU A 115 11.17 11.36 -11.73
CA LEU A 115 11.64 11.37 -13.12
C LEU A 115 11.56 9.99 -13.76
N LYS A 116 11.93 8.92 -13.04
CA LYS A 116 11.73 7.53 -13.50
C LYS A 116 10.26 7.22 -13.76
N TYR A 117 9.35 7.69 -12.88
CA TYR A 117 7.90 7.58 -13.11
C TYR A 117 7.47 8.25 -14.41
N LEU A 118 7.89 9.51 -14.64
CA LEU A 118 7.53 10.24 -15.85
C LEU A 118 8.05 9.54 -17.09
N LYS A 119 9.31 9.10 -17.10
CA LYS A 119 9.91 8.34 -18.19
C LYS A 119 9.08 7.08 -18.52
N LYS A 120 8.76 6.28 -17.50
CA LYS A 120 7.99 5.05 -17.68
C LYS A 120 6.56 5.31 -18.16
N LYS A 121 5.94 6.41 -17.70
CA LYS A 121 4.58 6.81 -18.09
C LYS A 121 4.51 7.29 -19.55
N LEU A 122 5.54 7.97 -20.02
CA LEU A 122 5.61 8.53 -21.37
C LEU A 122 6.09 7.51 -22.41
N GLY A 123 6.44 6.29 -21.99
CA GLY A 123 6.87 5.23 -22.89
C GLY A 123 8.29 5.41 -23.44
N CYS A 124 9.10 6.26 -22.79
CA CYS A 124 10.50 6.50 -23.17
C CYS A 124 11.44 5.59 -22.38
#